data_452b76eab55661240c81de2a1edb9339
#
_entry.id   452b76eab55661240c81de2a1edb9339
#
_cell.length_a   1.000
_cell.length_b   1.000
_cell.length_c   1.000
_cell.angle_alpha   90.00
_cell.angle_beta   90.00
_cell.angle_gamma   90.00
#
_symmetry.space_group_name_H-M   'P 1'
#
loop_
_entity.id
_entity.type
_entity.pdbx_description
1 polymer ?
#
loop_
_entity_poly.entity_id
_entity_poly.type
_entity_poly.pdbx_seq_one_letter_code
_entity_poly.pdbx_strand_id
1 'polypeptide(L)'
;MLGVGAGYLEAEFRAVGASFAQRGAVTDEYLGAMQTLWYDEHPEYHGRFADFAGVDGRPRPLQRPIPLVVAGHSAPAYRRAVAWAHGWYGYWLTADNVAASLTGLRAAADRVDRPAALGELEISVTPRGPVTPGQAAAFAEAGVHRLVFLAPQTPDGPAQTIDAAITTVAGL
;
A
#
# COMPACT_ATOMS: atom_id res chain seq x y z
N MET A 1 -10.54 2.97 1.95
CA MET A 1 -9.20 2.56 1.47
C MET A 1 -8.60 1.60 2.49
N LEU A 2 -7.96 0.52 2.04
CA LEU A 2 -7.23 -0.43 2.87
C LEU A 2 -5.74 -0.43 2.48
N GLY A 3 -4.85 -0.13 3.43
CA GLY A 3 -3.41 -0.26 3.27
C GLY A 3 -2.92 -1.62 3.77
N VAL A 4 -2.10 -2.32 2.99
CA VAL A 4 -1.58 -3.65 3.31
C VAL A 4 -0.07 -3.72 3.08
N GLY A 5 0.64 -4.29 4.06
CA GLY A 5 2.05 -4.67 3.95
C GLY A 5 2.27 -6.06 4.52
N ALA A 6 3.17 -6.83 3.92
CA ALA A 6 3.47 -8.19 4.39
C ALA A 6 4.30 -8.25 5.69
N GLY A 7 4.72 -7.09 6.22
CA GLY A 7 5.59 -7.01 7.38
C GLY A 7 7.08 -7.22 7.08
N TYR A 8 7.95 -6.65 7.91
CA TYR A 8 9.41 -6.70 7.73
C TYR A 8 10.18 -7.11 9.00
N LEU A 9 9.56 -7.03 10.18
CA LEU A 9 10.24 -7.28 11.45
C LEU A 9 9.95 -8.69 11.97
N GLU A 10 10.90 -9.60 11.76
CA GLU A 10 10.75 -11.02 12.13
C GLU A 10 10.45 -11.25 13.61
N ALA A 11 10.98 -10.39 14.50
CA ALA A 11 10.73 -10.49 15.93
C ALA A 11 9.23 -10.35 16.30
N GLU A 12 8.50 -9.48 15.57
CA GLU A 12 7.05 -9.32 15.77
C GLU A 12 6.29 -10.57 15.33
N PHE A 13 6.65 -11.15 14.18
CA PHE A 13 6.06 -12.42 13.72
C PHE A 13 6.26 -13.53 14.75
N ARG A 14 7.47 -13.65 15.31
CA ARG A 14 7.78 -14.62 16.36
C ARG A 14 6.94 -14.39 17.61
N ALA A 15 6.77 -13.13 18.02
CA ALA A 15 6.01 -12.78 19.21
C ALA A 15 4.53 -13.17 19.13
N VAL A 16 3.94 -13.12 17.92
CA VAL A 16 2.53 -13.52 17.68
C VAL A 16 2.37 -14.95 17.14
N GLY A 17 3.46 -15.73 17.10
CA GLY A 17 3.43 -17.13 16.63
C GLY A 17 3.22 -17.29 15.11
N ALA A 18 3.44 -16.25 14.33
CA ALA A 18 3.29 -16.29 12.87
C ALA A 18 4.60 -16.60 12.15
N SER A 19 4.52 -17.23 10.98
CA SER A 19 5.70 -17.55 10.16
C SER A 19 6.15 -16.36 9.32
N PHE A 20 7.32 -15.79 9.64
CA PHE A 20 7.93 -14.73 8.84
C PHE A 20 8.26 -15.19 7.41
N ALA A 21 8.73 -16.42 7.23
CA ALA A 21 9.09 -16.97 5.92
C ALA A 21 7.88 -17.08 4.98
N GLN A 22 6.69 -17.33 5.53
CA GLN A 22 5.45 -17.50 4.76
C GLN A 22 4.65 -16.21 4.60
N ARG A 23 5.07 -15.09 5.21
CA ARG A 23 4.29 -13.83 5.25
C ARG A 23 3.78 -13.36 3.88
N GLY A 24 4.57 -13.53 2.83
CA GLY A 24 4.17 -13.16 1.47
C GLY A 24 3.02 -14.01 0.94
N ALA A 25 3.13 -15.33 1.07
CA ALA A 25 2.08 -16.26 0.64
C ALA A 25 0.80 -16.10 1.46
N VAL A 26 0.94 -15.89 2.78
CA VAL A 26 -0.19 -15.58 3.68
C VAL A 26 -0.89 -14.29 3.24
N THR A 27 -0.11 -13.23 2.92
CA THR A 27 -0.68 -11.95 2.45
C THR A 27 -1.43 -12.13 1.14
N ASP A 28 -0.87 -12.86 0.18
CA ASP A 28 -1.49 -13.09 -1.13
C ASP A 28 -2.83 -13.82 -0.97
N GLU A 29 -2.87 -14.85 -0.14
CA GLU A 29 -4.07 -15.65 0.10
C GLU A 29 -5.12 -14.89 0.91
N TYR A 30 -4.72 -14.16 1.96
CA TYR A 30 -5.64 -13.35 2.75
C TYR A 30 -6.27 -12.22 1.96
N LEU A 31 -5.58 -11.62 0.99
CA LEU A 31 -6.16 -10.63 0.09
C LEU A 31 -7.30 -11.25 -0.74
N GLY A 32 -7.10 -12.45 -1.28
CA GLY A 32 -8.17 -13.18 -1.99
C GLY A 32 -9.34 -13.52 -1.08
N ALA A 33 -9.08 -14.10 0.09
CA ALA A 33 -10.10 -14.47 1.07
C ALA A 33 -10.93 -13.25 1.55
N MET A 34 -10.28 -12.10 1.78
CA MET A 34 -10.98 -10.87 2.12
C MET A 34 -11.89 -10.38 0.99
N GLN A 35 -11.45 -10.44 -0.27
CA GLN A 35 -12.28 -10.03 -1.40
C GLN A 35 -13.52 -10.92 -1.52
N THR A 36 -13.36 -12.23 -1.42
CA THR A 36 -14.47 -13.20 -1.37
C THR A 36 -15.45 -12.84 -0.25
N LEU A 37 -14.95 -12.61 0.98
CA LEU A 37 -15.80 -12.28 2.13
C LEU A 37 -16.54 -10.95 1.97
N TRP A 38 -15.98 -9.98 1.27
CA TRP A 38 -16.59 -8.66 1.09
C TRP A 38 -17.59 -8.59 -0.06
N TYR A 39 -17.36 -9.35 -1.13
CA TYR A 39 -18.08 -9.10 -2.37
C TYR A 39 -18.99 -10.25 -2.82
N ASP A 40 -18.70 -11.49 -2.42
CA ASP A 40 -19.50 -12.64 -2.81
C ASP A 40 -20.79 -12.73 -1.98
N GLU A 41 -21.86 -13.16 -2.60
CA GLU A 41 -23.16 -13.33 -1.94
C GLU A 41 -23.11 -14.47 -0.91
N HIS A 42 -22.45 -15.55 -1.27
CA HIS A 42 -22.20 -16.72 -0.43
C HIS A 42 -20.68 -16.95 -0.33
N PRO A 43 -19.97 -16.23 0.58
CA PRO A 43 -18.53 -16.31 0.62
C PRO A 43 -18.04 -17.69 1.08
N GLU A 44 -17.22 -18.29 0.23
CA GLU A 44 -16.56 -19.57 0.48
C GLU A 44 -15.13 -19.50 -0.04
N TYR A 45 -14.16 -19.90 0.77
CA TYR A 45 -12.74 -19.84 0.43
C TYR A 45 -12.02 -21.07 0.99
N HIS A 46 -11.29 -21.79 0.14
CA HIS A 46 -10.53 -22.99 0.50
C HIS A 46 -9.08 -22.82 0.09
N GLY A 47 -8.29 -22.25 1.00
CA GLY A 47 -6.87 -22.06 0.82
C GLY A 47 -6.03 -22.81 1.85
N ARG A 48 -4.74 -22.55 1.83
CA ARG A 48 -3.80 -23.13 2.77
C ARG A 48 -3.80 -22.41 4.13
N PHE A 49 -4.04 -21.11 4.12
CA PHE A 49 -3.93 -20.22 5.29
C PHE A 49 -5.28 -19.63 5.69
N ALA A 50 -6.25 -19.65 4.82
CA ALA A 50 -7.62 -19.26 5.08
C ALA A 50 -8.57 -20.35 4.52
N ASP A 51 -9.50 -20.79 5.34
CA ASP A 51 -10.51 -21.79 4.97
C ASP A 51 -11.81 -21.45 5.69
N PHE A 52 -12.86 -21.17 4.92
CA PHE A 52 -14.18 -20.87 5.47
C PHE A 52 -15.29 -21.13 4.46
N ALA A 53 -16.45 -21.53 4.99
CA ALA A 53 -17.72 -21.60 4.30
C ALA A 53 -18.85 -21.33 5.29
N GLY A 54 -20.04 -20.96 4.79
CA GLY A 54 -21.21 -20.72 5.64
C GLY A 54 -21.08 -19.52 6.58
N VAL A 55 -20.21 -18.57 6.28
CA VAL A 55 -19.99 -17.31 7.01
C VAL A 55 -20.46 -16.13 6.16
N ASP A 56 -20.76 -15.00 6.80
CA ASP A 56 -21.11 -13.76 6.12
C ASP A 56 -20.48 -12.56 6.86
N GLY A 57 -19.73 -11.76 6.12
CA GLY A 57 -19.09 -10.54 6.64
C GLY A 57 -20.10 -9.37 6.69
N ARG A 58 -20.64 -9.05 7.84
CA ARG A 58 -21.59 -7.94 8.03
C ARG A 58 -21.06 -6.89 9.01
N PRO A 59 -21.21 -5.57 8.74
CA PRO A 59 -21.78 -5.01 7.51
C PRO A 59 -20.86 -5.15 6.30
N ARG A 60 -21.43 -5.34 5.12
CA ARG A 60 -20.64 -5.36 3.87
C ARG A 60 -20.16 -3.96 3.49
N PRO A 61 -19.00 -3.84 2.84
CA PRO A 61 -18.52 -2.55 2.38
C PRO A 61 -19.51 -1.87 1.44
N LEU A 62 -19.78 -0.58 1.68
CA LEU A 62 -20.55 0.24 0.75
C LEU A 62 -19.76 0.54 -0.52
N GLN A 63 -18.44 0.78 -0.38
CA GLN A 63 -17.55 1.05 -1.49
C GLN A 63 -17.12 -0.26 -2.16
N ARG A 64 -17.33 -0.36 -3.48
CA ARG A 64 -17.00 -1.54 -4.26
C ARG A 64 -16.29 -1.15 -5.56
N PRO A 65 -15.04 -1.55 -5.76
CA PRO A 65 -14.16 -2.21 -4.77
C PRO A 65 -13.68 -1.24 -3.68
N ILE A 66 -13.26 -1.79 -2.53
CA ILE A 66 -12.47 -1.04 -1.56
C ILE A 66 -11.11 -0.73 -2.21
N PRO A 67 -10.69 0.55 -2.32
CA PRO A 67 -9.35 0.86 -2.82
C PRO A 67 -8.28 0.22 -1.94
N LEU A 68 -7.50 -0.67 -2.53
CA LEU A 68 -6.38 -1.35 -1.88
C LEU A 68 -5.08 -0.63 -2.22
N VAL A 69 -4.24 -0.40 -1.21
CA VAL A 69 -2.89 0.16 -1.36
C VAL A 69 -1.89 -0.83 -0.76
N VAL A 70 -0.94 -1.28 -1.57
CA VAL A 70 0.08 -2.24 -1.15
C VAL A 70 1.40 -1.52 -0.87
N ALA A 71 1.94 -1.75 0.32
CA ALA A 71 3.23 -1.20 0.75
C ALA A 71 4.38 -2.20 0.59
N GLY A 72 5.59 -1.65 0.38
CA GLY A 72 6.84 -2.40 0.40
C GLY A 72 7.75 -2.15 -0.79
N HIS A 73 9.06 -2.43 -0.58
CA HIS A 73 10.15 -2.10 -1.50
C HIS A 73 10.81 -3.34 -2.14
N SER A 74 10.12 -4.48 -2.12
CA SER A 74 10.63 -5.73 -2.67
C SER A 74 9.89 -6.13 -3.95
N ALA A 75 10.53 -6.93 -4.81
CA ALA A 75 9.91 -7.43 -6.04
C ALA A 75 8.54 -8.14 -5.80
N PRO A 76 8.36 -8.98 -4.74
CA PRO A 76 7.03 -9.50 -4.41
C PRO A 76 6.01 -8.43 -4.02
N ALA A 77 6.42 -7.34 -3.33
CA ALA A 77 5.52 -6.24 -3.00
C ALA A 77 5.10 -5.46 -4.25
N TYR A 78 6.04 -5.18 -5.16
CA TYR A 78 5.74 -4.54 -6.44
C TYR A 78 4.78 -5.38 -7.28
N ARG A 79 5.02 -6.70 -7.38
CA ARG A 79 4.12 -7.62 -8.08
C ARG A 79 2.71 -7.59 -7.48
N ARG A 80 2.59 -7.58 -6.16
CA ARG A 80 1.30 -7.49 -5.44
C ARG A 80 0.59 -6.19 -5.74
N ALA A 81 1.31 -5.07 -5.71
CA ALA A 81 0.74 -3.75 -6.02
C ALA A 81 0.18 -3.70 -7.45
N VAL A 82 0.92 -4.22 -8.43
CA VAL A 82 0.49 -4.26 -9.83
C VAL A 82 -0.71 -5.19 -10.02
N ALA A 83 -0.69 -6.39 -9.42
CA ALA A 83 -1.71 -7.42 -9.64
C ALA A 83 -3.04 -7.12 -8.95
N TRP A 84 -3.03 -6.48 -7.76
CA TRP A 84 -4.18 -6.47 -6.87
C TRP A 84 -4.61 -5.08 -6.42
N ALA A 85 -3.72 -4.07 -6.47
CA ALA A 85 -3.95 -2.82 -5.76
C ALA A 85 -4.28 -1.65 -6.69
N HIS A 86 -5.03 -0.69 -6.15
CA HIS A 86 -5.27 0.61 -6.78
C HIS A 86 -4.07 1.55 -6.62
N GLY A 87 -3.24 1.32 -5.58
CA GLY A 87 -2.06 2.11 -5.33
C GLY A 87 -0.90 1.33 -4.71
N TRP A 88 0.30 1.89 -4.86
CA TRP A 88 1.49 1.46 -4.17
C TRP A 88 1.92 2.54 -3.16
N TYR A 89 2.42 2.11 -2.00
CA TYR A 89 2.93 2.99 -0.96
C TYR A 89 4.39 2.72 -0.65
N GLY A 90 5.21 3.76 -0.82
CA GLY A 90 6.62 3.77 -0.45
C GLY A 90 6.85 4.54 0.84
N TYR A 91 7.43 3.87 1.84
CA TYR A 91 7.74 4.46 3.13
C TYR A 91 9.20 4.93 3.18
N TRP A 92 9.41 6.16 3.67
CA TRP A 92 10.72 6.72 4.00
C TRP A 92 11.66 6.85 2.81
N LEU A 93 11.19 7.45 1.72
CA LEU A 93 11.92 7.60 0.46
C LEU A 93 12.40 9.02 0.21
N THR A 94 13.53 9.15 -0.49
CA THR A 94 13.97 10.35 -1.19
C THR A 94 13.48 10.33 -2.63
N ALA A 95 13.52 11.46 -3.35
CA ALA A 95 13.16 11.50 -4.77
C ALA A 95 14.00 10.50 -5.61
N ASP A 96 15.30 10.37 -5.31
CA ASP A 96 16.18 9.42 -6.00
C ASP A 96 15.78 7.96 -5.75
N ASN A 97 15.41 7.63 -4.50
CA ASN A 97 15.00 6.26 -4.14
C ASN A 97 13.63 5.90 -4.73
N VAL A 98 12.76 6.89 -4.97
CA VAL A 98 11.50 6.68 -5.68
C VAL A 98 11.75 6.17 -7.10
N ALA A 99 12.71 6.72 -7.83
CA ALA A 99 13.03 6.31 -9.19
C ALA A 99 13.38 4.79 -9.26
N ALA A 100 14.14 4.28 -8.28
CA ALA A 100 14.43 2.85 -8.18
C ALA A 100 13.18 2.00 -7.92
N SER A 101 12.28 2.47 -7.04
CA SER A 101 11.01 1.80 -6.75
C SER A 101 10.09 1.77 -7.97
N LEU A 102 9.99 2.89 -8.71
CA LEU A 102 9.21 2.97 -9.94
C LEU A 102 9.75 2.04 -11.03
N THR A 103 11.08 1.89 -11.12
CA THR A 103 11.71 0.89 -12.00
C THR A 103 11.29 -0.52 -11.59
N GLY A 104 11.27 -0.83 -10.30
CA GLY A 104 10.80 -2.12 -9.79
C GLY A 104 9.31 -2.38 -10.08
N LEU A 105 8.46 -1.36 -9.98
CA LEU A 105 7.03 -1.45 -10.32
C LEU A 105 6.82 -1.69 -11.83
N ARG A 106 7.57 -0.99 -12.70
CA ARG A 106 7.53 -1.23 -14.15
C ARG A 106 7.97 -2.65 -14.50
N ALA A 107 9.09 -3.10 -13.93
CA ALA A 107 9.55 -4.49 -14.13
C ALA A 107 8.56 -5.55 -13.62
N ALA A 108 7.74 -5.22 -12.63
CA ALA A 108 6.64 -6.08 -12.21
C ALA A 108 5.48 -6.04 -13.20
N ALA A 109 5.14 -4.86 -13.75
CA ALA A 109 4.08 -4.70 -14.75
C ALA A 109 4.39 -5.45 -16.06
N ASP A 110 5.66 -5.57 -16.43
CA ASP A 110 6.09 -6.35 -17.60
C ASP A 110 5.87 -7.88 -17.43
N ARG A 111 5.61 -8.33 -16.20
CA ARG A 111 5.50 -9.76 -15.85
C ARG A 111 4.14 -10.17 -15.32
N VAL A 112 3.29 -9.21 -15.04
CA VAL A 112 1.98 -9.42 -14.43
C VAL A 112 0.94 -8.61 -15.18
N ASP A 113 -0.09 -9.27 -15.68
CA ASP A 113 -1.23 -8.61 -16.27
C ASP A 113 -1.99 -7.83 -15.19
N ARG A 114 -1.98 -6.50 -15.30
CA ARG A 114 -2.75 -5.64 -14.42
C ARG A 114 -4.22 -5.62 -14.89
N PRO A 115 -5.19 -5.99 -14.02
CA PRO A 115 -6.59 -5.90 -14.35
C PRO A 115 -7.00 -4.47 -14.74
N ALA A 116 -7.63 -4.31 -15.90
CA ALA A 116 -8.05 -2.98 -16.39
C ALA A 116 -8.99 -2.24 -15.42
N ALA A 117 -9.79 -2.98 -14.65
CA ALA A 117 -10.68 -2.43 -13.63
C ALA A 117 -9.95 -1.69 -12.48
N LEU A 118 -8.65 -1.96 -12.27
CA LEU A 118 -7.85 -1.26 -11.26
C LEU A 118 -7.36 0.12 -11.73
N GLY A 119 -7.49 0.44 -13.02
CA GLY A 119 -7.02 1.70 -13.59
C GLY A 119 -5.50 1.89 -13.47
N GLU A 120 -5.04 3.13 -13.47
CA GLU A 120 -3.64 3.47 -13.25
C GLU A 120 -3.24 3.25 -11.78
N LEU A 121 -1.99 2.83 -11.55
CA LEU A 121 -1.49 2.59 -10.20
C LEU A 121 -1.13 3.92 -9.53
N GLU A 122 -1.87 4.31 -8.50
CA GLU A 122 -1.55 5.50 -7.70
C GLU A 122 -0.25 5.29 -6.90
N ILE A 123 0.67 6.22 -7.00
CA ILE A 123 1.94 6.19 -6.27
C ILE A 123 1.88 7.15 -5.09
N SER A 124 1.88 6.59 -3.88
CA SER A 124 1.91 7.33 -2.61
C SER A 124 3.25 7.14 -1.92
N VAL A 125 3.83 8.20 -1.36
CA VAL A 125 5.15 8.15 -0.71
C VAL A 125 5.13 8.92 0.61
N THR A 126 5.73 8.33 1.66
CA THR A 126 6.18 9.08 2.82
C THR A 126 7.63 9.51 2.59
N PRO A 127 7.91 10.82 2.47
CA PRO A 127 9.26 11.33 2.30
C PRO A 127 10.16 11.06 3.51
N ARG A 128 11.45 10.93 3.26
CA ARG A 128 12.46 10.83 4.30
C ARG A 128 12.82 12.23 4.83
N GLY A 129 12.08 12.67 5.85
CA GLY A 129 12.29 13.98 6.49
C GLY A 129 11.43 15.11 5.91
N PRO A 130 11.71 16.35 6.31
CA PRO A 130 11.00 17.53 5.80
C PRO A 130 11.15 17.68 4.29
N VAL A 131 10.13 18.22 3.65
CA VAL A 131 10.07 18.40 2.19
C VAL A 131 9.96 19.88 1.86
N THR A 132 10.89 20.38 1.06
CA THR A 132 10.82 21.73 0.47
C THR A 132 9.93 21.73 -0.77
N PRO A 133 9.42 22.89 -1.23
CA PRO A 133 8.67 22.97 -2.49
C PRO A 133 9.40 22.35 -3.69
N GLY A 134 10.70 22.60 -3.83
CA GLY A 134 11.50 21.99 -4.90
C GLY A 134 11.61 20.47 -4.81
N GLN A 135 11.66 19.92 -3.60
CA GLN A 135 11.62 18.46 -3.42
C GLN A 135 10.23 17.88 -3.71
N ALA A 136 9.16 18.60 -3.36
CA ALA A 136 7.81 18.17 -3.70
C ALA A 136 7.62 18.14 -5.23
N ALA A 137 8.12 19.16 -5.95
CA ALA A 137 8.15 19.18 -7.40
C ALA A 137 8.93 17.98 -7.97
N ALA A 138 10.10 17.65 -7.42
CA ALA A 138 10.89 16.49 -7.86
C ALA A 138 10.15 15.16 -7.63
N PHE A 139 9.40 15.02 -6.55
CA PHE A 139 8.53 13.84 -6.35
C PHE A 139 7.42 13.77 -7.41
N ALA A 140 6.77 14.91 -7.70
CA ALA A 140 5.72 14.97 -8.72
C ALA A 140 6.27 14.63 -10.12
N GLU A 141 7.41 15.21 -10.51
CA GLU A 141 8.11 14.92 -11.77
C GLU A 141 8.53 13.44 -11.88
N ALA A 142 8.89 12.81 -10.77
CA ALA A 142 9.17 11.39 -10.72
C ALA A 142 7.93 10.51 -10.91
N GLY A 143 6.71 11.07 -10.83
CA GLY A 143 5.44 10.35 -10.97
C GLY A 143 4.80 9.94 -9.63
N VAL A 144 5.13 10.64 -8.55
CA VAL A 144 4.43 10.48 -7.26
C VAL A 144 3.13 11.28 -7.27
N HIS A 145 2.02 10.63 -6.98
CA HIS A 145 0.68 11.24 -6.97
C HIS A 145 0.30 11.82 -5.60
N ARG A 146 0.88 11.26 -4.53
CA ARG A 146 0.54 11.66 -3.16
C ARG A 146 1.74 11.60 -2.23
N LEU A 147 1.95 12.68 -1.48
CA LEU A 147 2.87 12.70 -0.35
C LEU A 147 2.10 12.50 0.96
N VAL A 148 2.60 11.62 1.81
CA VAL A 148 2.05 11.31 3.14
C VAL A 148 3.04 11.79 4.19
N PHE A 149 2.67 12.83 4.91
CA PHE A 149 3.52 13.40 5.95
C PHE A 149 3.26 12.74 7.30
N LEU A 150 4.33 12.51 8.05
CA LEU A 150 4.25 12.01 9.43
C LEU A 150 4.24 13.19 10.39
N ALA A 151 3.21 13.31 11.18
CA ALA A 151 3.14 14.31 12.24
C ALA A 151 3.92 13.84 13.48
N PRO A 152 4.72 14.70 14.13
CA PRO A 152 5.27 14.41 15.44
C PRO A 152 4.15 14.10 16.45
N GLN A 153 4.42 13.19 17.38
CA GLN A 153 3.46 12.84 18.44
C GLN A 153 3.55 13.84 19.62
N THR A 154 3.33 15.12 19.29
CA THR A 154 3.24 16.23 20.24
C THR A 154 1.87 16.89 20.08
N PRO A 155 1.36 17.64 21.09
CA PRO A 155 0.03 18.27 21.00
C PRO A 155 -0.15 19.14 19.75
N ASP A 156 0.87 19.88 19.33
CA ASP A 156 0.85 20.79 18.18
C ASP A 156 1.37 20.16 16.88
N GLY A 157 1.91 18.95 16.96
CA GLY A 157 2.56 18.26 15.83
C GLY A 157 1.68 18.13 14.59
N PRO A 158 0.40 17.71 14.70
CA PRO A 158 -0.49 17.62 13.56
C PRO A 158 -0.74 18.96 12.86
N ALA A 159 -0.99 20.04 13.62
CA ALA A 159 -1.22 21.37 13.07
C ALA A 159 0.02 21.90 12.34
N GLN A 160 1.21 21.81 12.96
CA GLN A 160 2.47 22.19 12.35
C GLN A 160 2.76 21.41 11.07
N THR A 161 2.43 20.12 11.03
CA THR A 161 2.61 19.29 9.83
C THR A 161 1.68 19.72 8.70
N ILE A 162 0.43 20.07 9.02
CA ILE A 162 -0.54 20.56 8.03
C ILE A 162 -0.06 21.89 7.45
N ASP A 163 0.34 22.85 8.27
CA ASP A 163 0.83 24.16 7.82
C ASP A 163 2.09 24.02 6.94
N ALA A 164 3.02 23.16 7.34
CA ALA A 164 4.21 22.87 6.55
C ALA A 164 3.85 22.20 5.21
N ALA A 165 2.92 21.26 5.20
CA ALA A 165 2.46 20.58 3.98
C ALA A 165 1.78 21.58 3.02
N ILE A 166 0.88 22.44 3.52
CA ILE A 166 0.25 23.49 2.72
C ILE A 166 1.30 24.40 2.09
N THR A 167 2.26 24.87 2.87
CA THR A 167 3.36 25.71 2.37
C THR A 167 4.20 25.00 1.30
N THR A 168 4.42 23.70 1.48
CA THR A 168 5.23 22.89 0.55
C THR A 168 4.55 22.75 -0.82
N VAL A 169 3.22 22.61 -0.86
CA VAL A 169 2.48 22.37 -2.11
C VAL A 169 1.87 23.63 -2.74
N ALA A 170 1.84 24.76 -2.01
CA ALA A 170 1.26 26.01 -2.52
C ALA A 170 2.00 26.63 -3.73
N GLY A 171 3.16 26.10 -4.08
CA GLY A 171 3.97 26.55 -5.22
C GLY A 171 4.06 25.53 -6.38
N LEU A 172 3.31 24.41 -6.30
CA LEU A 172 3.19 23.42 -7.36
C LEU A 172 1.99 23.73 -8.24
#